data_12782cf3878652b6c8fa153a0cac8062
#
_entry.id   12782cf3878652b6c8fa153a0cac8062
#
_cell.length_a   1.000
_cell.length_b   1.000
_cell.length_c   1.000
_cell.angle_alpha   90.00
_cell.angle_beta   90.00
_cell.angle_gamma   90.00
#
_symmetry.space_group_name_H-M   'P 1'
#
loop_
_entity.id
_entity.type
_entity.pdbx_description
1 polymer ?
#
loop_
_entity_poly.entity_id
_entity_poly.type
_entity_poly.pdbx_seq_one_letter_code
_entity_poly.pdbx_strand_id
1 'polypeptide(L)'
;MNTKKFFKTFITFTSLFIVIIAAILFGKFYYQDIGSGEKIQALDEYQRGSRRNILVMGTDKSGLRSDVMMVFSFSEKEKNINSVSIPRDTRINYGGGYQKINVALALGGEELAIQKVKEITGIPIHEYVKVNFQAVSDIVDAVGGVEFFVPQNMNYRDPYQDLVIDLDKGKQVLDGDKALQLLRFRQYPMGDLQRIEVQQDFIKEAFKQKAKVKYIAKAGKIYSAVEENINTSLSLSDVTKLAKTVKAKGVSAINSYELPTYMSQTGIYVRIDQNKIQSFVQEHFM
;
A
#
# COMPACT_ATOMS: atom_id res chain seq x y z
N MET A 1 2.90 15.86 -20.08
CA MET A 1 3.25 14.77 -19.14
C MET A 1 2.55 13.51 -19.63
N ASN A 2 3.27 12.42 -19.88
CA ASN A 2 2.68 11.25 -20.55
C ASN A 2 1.90 10.42 -19.50
N THR A 3 0.64 10.75 -19.32
CA THR A 3 -0.30 10.13 -18.36
C THR A 3 -0.33 8.60 -18.48
N LYS A 4 -0.20 8.04 -19.68
CA LYS A 4 -0.15 6.57 -19.89
C LYS A 4 1.09 5.92 -19.26
N LYS A 5 2.24 6.61 -19.21
CA LYS A 5 3.45 6.09 -18.60
C LYS A 5 3.37 6.14 -17.07
N PHE A 6 2.80 7.21 -16.53
CA PHE A 6 2.48 7.36 -15.09
C PHE A 6 1.52 6.26 -14.63
N PHE A 7 0.44 5.99 -15.38
CA PHE A 7 -0.54 4.94 -15.07
C PHE A 7 0.07 3.54 -15.08
N LYS A 8 0.87 3.19 -16.09
CA LYS A 8 1.51 1.88 -16.18
C LYS A 8 2.46 1.66 -15.00
N THR A 9 3.08 2.72 -14.52
CA THR A 9 4.03 2.76 -13.42
C THR A 9 3.33 2.60 -12.07
N PHE A 10 2.20 3.28 -11.86
CA PHE A 10 1.36 3.18 -10.67
C PHE A 10 0.73 1.78 -10.50
N ILE A 11 0.28 1.16 -11.60
CA ILE A 11 -0.28 -0.21 -11.62
C ILE A 11 0.72 -1.24 -11.09
N THR A 12 2.01 -1.09 -11.41
CA THR A 12 3.04 -2.04 -10.96
C THR A 12 3.28 -1.94 -9.45
N PHE A 13 3.15 -0.74 -8.88
CA PHE A 13 3.31 -0.52 -7.43
C PHE A 13 2.20 -1.20 -6.63
N THR A 14 0.97 -1.09 -7.11
CA THR A 14 -0.21 -1.66 -6.47
C THR A 14 -0.23 -3.17 -6.51
N SER A 15 0.19 -3.78 -7.63
CA SER A 15 0.20 -5.24 -7.78
C SER A 15 1.17 -5.91 -6.82
N LEU A 16 2.28 -5.28 -6.59
CA LEU A 16 3.32 -5.83 -5.75
C LEU A 16 3.02 -5.68 -4.27
N PHE A 17 2.41 -4.58 -3.84
CA PHE A 17 1.93 -4.42 -2.47
C PHE A 17 0.91 -5.52 -2.13
N ILE A 18 0.02 -5.86 -3.06
CA ILE A 18 -0.92 -6.99 -2.90
C ILE A 18 -0.19 -8.32 -2.79
N VAL A 19 0.86 -8.55 -3.57
CA VAL A 19 1.62 -9.82 -3.51
C VAL A 19 2.44 -9.92 -2.22
N ILE A 20 3.01 -8.82 -1.75
CA ILE A 20 3.70 -8.78 -0.45
C ILE A 20 2.70 -9.06 0.67
N ILE A 21 1.54 -8.42 0.66
CA ILE A 21 0.46 -8.69 1.62
C ILE A 21 0.02 -10.15 1.51
N ALA A 22 -0.17 -10.70 0.32
CA ALA A 22 -0.54 -12.09 0.13
C ALA A 22 0.53 -13.06 0.66
N ALA A 23 1.81 -12.75 0.48
CA ALA A 23 2.91 -13.57 1.00
C ALA A 23 3.00 -13.51 2.54
N ILE A 24 2.78 -12.34 3.12
CA ILE A 24 2.78 -12.11 4.57
C ILE A 24 1.61 -12.85 5.21
N LEU A 25 0.42 -12.73 4.64
CA LEU A 25 -0.79 -13.35 5.16
C LEU A 25 -0.81 -14.87 4.93
N PHE A 26 -0.13 -15.37 3.90
CA PHE A 26 0.09 -16.80 3.72
C PHE A 26 1.02 -17.37 4.81
N GLY A 27 2.02 -16.59 5.25
CA GLY A 27 2.84 -16.93 6.42
C GLY A 27 2.01 -17.02 7.70
N LYS A 28 1.11 -16.08 7.91
CA LYS A 28 0.17 -16.04 9.06
C LYS A 28 -0.67 -17.31 9.15
N PHE A 29 -1.10 -17.89 8.04
CA PHE A 29 -1.91 -19.09 7.97
C PHE A 29 -1.22 -20.38 8.46
N TYR A 30 0.05 -20.53 8.15
CA TYR A 30 0.74 -21.79 8.42
C TYR A 30 1.09 -21.96 9.89
N TYR A 31 1.06 -20.89 10.69
CA TYR A 31 1.63 -20.89 12.04
C TYR A 31 0.70 -20.50 13.20
N GLN A 32 -0.47 -19.90 12.97
CA GLN A 32 -1.39 -19.58 14.08
C GLN A 32 -2.86 -19.43 13.66
N ASP A 33 -3.72 -19.99 14.51
CA ASP A 33 -5.14 -19.64 14.60
C ASP A 33 -5.24 -18.19 15.11
N ILE A 34 -5.67 -17.27 14.24
CA ILE A 34 -5.58 -15.84 14.52
C ILE A 34 -6.81 -15.44 15.30
N GLY A 35 -6.57 -15.04 16.52
CA GLY A 35 -7.55 -14.27 17.29
C GLY A 35 -8.01 -13.07 16.44
N SER A 36 -9.32 -12.98 16.26
CA SER A 36 -9.96 -11.82 15.64
C SER A 36 -9.49 -10.55 16.36
N GLY A 37 -8.74 -9.70 15.65
CA GLY A 37 -8.48 -8.34 16.11
C GLY A 37 -9.78 -7.66 16.52
N GLU A 38 -9.73 -6.68 17.40
CA GLU A 38 -10.89 -5.89 17.79
C GLU A 38 -11.74 -5.55 16.57
N LYS A 39 -13.04 -5.85 16.69
CA LYS A 39 -13.98 -5.66 15.58
C LYS A 39 -14.13 -4.17 15.31
N ILE A 40 -13.49 -3.68 14.26
CA ILE A 40 -13.59 -2.27 13.85
C ILE A 40 -15.02 -2.02 13.34
N GLN A 41 -15.75 -1.15 14.01
CA GLN A 41 -17.16 -0.87 13.71
C GLN A 41 -17.35 -0.10 12.39
N ALA A 42 -16.32 0.65 11.94
CA ALA A 42 -16.40 1.40 10.69
C ALA A 42 -16.40 0.52 9.44
N LEU A 43 -16.05 -0.78 9.54
CA LEU A 43 -16.09 -1.69 8.40
C LEU A 43 -17.53 -2.02 7.99
N ASP A 44 -17.76 -2.10 6.67
CA ASP A 44 -19.04 -2.52 6.11
C ASP A 44 -19.13 -4.04 6.01
N GLU A 45 -20.34 -4.56 6.09
CA GLU A 45 -20.56 -5.99 5.85
C GLU A 45 -20.41 -6.34 4.37
N TYR A 46 -19.61 -7.37 4.09
CA TYR A 46 -19.44 -7.84 2.72
C TYR A 46 -20.66 -8.64 2.26
N GLN A 47 -21.29 -8.21 1.18
CA GLN A 47 -22.35 -8.95 0.54
C GLN A 47 -21.79 -9.89 -0.54
N ARG A 48 -22.11 -11.18 -0.45
CA ARG A 48 -21.61 -12.18 -1.40
C ARG A 48 -22.04 -11.84 -2.83
N GLY A 49 -21.06 -11.75 -3.72
CA GLY A 49 -21.27 -11.42 -5.14
C GLY A 49 -21.06 -9.95 -5.48
N SER A 50 -20.94 -9.06 -4.50
CA SER A 50 -20.45 -7.69 -4.69
C SER A 50 -18.93 -7.63 -4.83
N ARG A 51 -18.40 -6.42 -5.03
CA ARG A 51 -16.94 -6.19 -4.93
C ARG A 51 -16.54 -6.08 -3.46
N ARG A 52 -15.40 -6.69 -3.10
CA ARG A 52 -14.82 -6.55 -1.76
C ARG A 52 -13.76 -5.45 -1.78
N ASN A 53 -13.97 -4.42 -0.99
CA ASN A 53 -13.09 -3.25 -0.92
C ASN A 53 -12.20 -3.32 0.31
N ILE A 54 -10.90 -3.16 0.10
CA ILE A 54 -9.84 -3.27 1.10
C ILE A 54 -9.10 -1.94 1.15
N LEU A 55 -9.12 -1.27 2.30
CA LEU A 55 -8.31 -0.06 2.51
C LEU A 55 -6.90 -0.45 2.93
N VAL A 56 -5.93 -0.01 2.17
CA VAL A 56 -4.51 -0.20 2.46
C VAL A 56 -3.89 1.12 2.89
N MET A 57 -3.24 1.10 4.05
CA MET A 57 -2.61 2.25 4.68
C MET A 57 -1.12 1.97 4.91
N GLY A 58 -0.26 2.70 4.18
CA GLY A 58 1.17 2.69 4.40
C GLY A 58 1.57 3.80 5.35
N THR A 59 2.18 3.47 6.49
CA THR A 59 2.52 4.44 7.53
C THR A 59 4.02 4.67 7.64
N ASP A 60 4.40 5.80 8.23
CA ASP A 60 5.75 6.07 8.69
C ASP A 60 6.16 5.12 9.84
N LYS A 61 7.39 5.25 10.34
CA LYS A 61 7.93 4.44 11.45
C LYS A 61 7.11 4.58 12.74
N SER A 62 6.47 5.73 12.96
CA SER A 62 5.63 5.94 14.14
C SER A 62 4.28 5.22 14.07
N GLY A 63 3.84 4.81 12.89
CA GLY A 63 2.50 4.24 12.66
C GLY A 63 1.35 5.24 12.74
N LEU A 64 1.66 6.52 12.98
CA LEU A 64 0.66 7.56 13.24
C LEU A 64 0.24 8.35 12.00
N ARG A 65 1.06 8.38 10.96
CA ARG A 65 0.76 9.09 9.72
C ARG A 65 0.71 8.12 8.56
N SER A 66 -0.35 8.19 7.77
CA SER A 66 -0.46 7.42 6.56
C SER A 66 -0.06 8.26 5.35
N ASP A 67 1.14 8.05 4.84
CA ASP A 67 1.63 8.71 3.62
C ASP A 67 1.11 8.04 2.34
N VAL A 68 0.59 6.82 2.46
CA VAL A 68 -0.03 6.05 1.37
C VAL A 68 -1.39 5.55 1.84
N MET A 69 -2.44 5.92 1.12
CA MET A 69 -3.79 5.37 1.29
C MET A 69 -4.32 4.93 -0.07
N MET A 70 -4.77 3.68 -0.14
CA MET A 70 -5.31 3.11 -1.38
C MET A 70 -6.51 2.22 -1.08
N VAL A 71 -7.52 2.25 -1.92
CA VAL A 71 -8.59 1.26 -1.89
C VAL A 71 -8.38 0.28 -3.05
N PHE A 72 -8.38 -1.00 -2.71
CA PHE A 72 -8.40 -2.11 -3.65
C PHE A 72 -9.76 -2.77 -3.62
N SER A 73 -10.38 -2.88 -4.78
CA SER A 73 -11.70 -3.46 -4.97
C SER A 73 -11.59 -4.76 -5.75
N PHE A 74 -11.83 -5.86 -5.10
CA PHE A 74 -11.70 -7.20 -5.65
C PHE A 74 -13.07 -7.76 -6.08
N SER A 75 -13.16 -8.28 -7.31
CA SER A 75 -14.32 -9.01 -7.81
C SER A 75 -13.97 -10.46 -8.14
N GLU A 76 -14.57 -11.40 -7.43
CA GLU A 76 -14.41 -12.84 -7.72
C GLU A 76 -15.06 -13.20 -9.09
N LYS A 77 -16.16 -12.54 -9.42
CA LYS A 77 -16.91 -12.77 -10.67
C LYS A 77 -16.12 -12.31 -11.90
N GLU A 78 -15.61 -11.10 -11.87
CA GLU A 78 -14.86 -10.51 -12.97
C GLU A 78 -13.37 -10.94 -12.98
N LYS A 79 -12.91 -11.49 -11.88
CA LYS A 79 -11.50 -11.86 -11.66
C LYS A 79 -10.55 -10.70 -11.94
N ASN A 80 -10.92 -9.51 -11.47
CA ASN A 80 -10.13 -8.30 -11.57
C ASN A 80 -10.03 -7.60 -10.20
N ILE A 81 -9.10 -6.67 -10.13
CA ILE A 81 -8.86 -5.82 -8.97
C ILE A 81 -8.85 -4.38 -9.49
N ASN A 82 -9.76 -3.55 -9.00
CA ASN A 82 -9.71 -2.13 -9.23
C ASN A 82 -8.97 -1.46 -8.08
N SER A 83 -8.20 -0.43 -8.35
CA SER A 83 -7.47 0.31 -7.33
C SER A 83 -7.58 1.81 -7.54
N VAL A 84 -7.64 2.55 -6.44
CA VAL A 84 -7.63 4.00 -6.43
C VAL A 84 -6.77 4.51 -5.27
N SER A 85 -5.96 5.53 -5.51
CA SER A 85 -5.17 6.20 -4.48
C SER A 85 -5.94 7.39 -3.92
N ILE A 86 -5.89 7.56 -2.59
CA ILE A 86 -6.42 8.72 -1.89
C ILE A 86 -5.24 9.62 -1.55
N PRO A 87 -5.17 10.84 -2.10
CA PRO A 87 -4.08 11.75 -1.81
C PRO A 87 -3.99 12.08 -0.31
N ARG A 88 -2.80 12.01 0.28
CA ARG A 88 -2.58 12.24 1.72
C ARG A 88 -3.04 13.60 2.21
N ASP A 89 -3.07 14.60 1.31
CA ASP A 89 -3.50 15.97 1.60
C ASP A 89 -5.00 16.18 1.39
N THR A 90 -5.77 15.08 1.19
CA THR A 90 -7.24 15.16 1.05
C THR A 90 -7.87 15.69 2.32
N ARG A 91 -8.72 16.72 2.16
CA ARG A 91 -9.41 17.38 3.26
C ARG A 91 -10.48 16.48 3.89
N ILE A 92 -10.44 16.37 5.19
CA ILE A 92 -11.48 15.75 6.03
C ILE A 92 -12.01 16.75 7.07
N ASN A 93 -13.23 16.54 7.53
CA ASN A 93 -13.80 17.28 8.66
C ASN A 93 -13.44 16.54 9.96
N TYR A 94 -12.90 17.26 10.96
CA TYR A 94 -12.59 16.71 12.28
C TYR A 94 -12.51 17.80 13.34
N GLY A 95 -13.12 17.58 14.53
CA GLY A 95 -13.04 18.51 15.66
C GLY A 95 -13.58 19.91 15.40
N GLY A 96 -14.58 20.06 14.51
CA GLY A 96 -15.13 21.37 14.13
C GLY A 96 -14.29 22.14 13.10
N GLY A 97 -13.20 21.55 12.58
CA GLY A 97 -12.33 22.15 11.59
C GLY A 97 -11.97 21.18 10.44
N TYR A 98 -10.92 21.55 9.70
CA TYR A 98 -10.42 20.75 8.60
C TYR A 98 -9.02 20.19 8.91
N GLN A 99 -8.81 18.94 8.54
CA GLN A 99 -7.53 18.23 8.62
C GLN A 99 -7.19 17.58 7.28
N LYS A 100 -5.94 17.14 7.13
CA LYS A 100 -5.52 16.25 6.04
C LYS A 100 -5.79 14.80 6.44
N ILE A 101 -6.22 13.96 5.50
CA ILE A 101 -6.55 12.55 5.80
C ILE A 101 -5.36 11.75 6.36
N ASN A 102 -4.13 12.14 6.03
CA ASN A 102 -2.93 11.45 6.49
C ASN A 102 -2.73 11.44 8.01
N VAL A 103 -3.40 12.34 8.75
CA VAL A 103 -3.36 12.38 10.22
C VAL A 103 -4.52 11.62 10.88
N ALA A 104 -5.44 11.04 10.11
CA ALA A 104 -6.60 10.34 10.66
C ALA A 104 -6.21 9.19 11.60
N LEU A 105 -5.12 8.46 11.28
CA LEU A 105 -4.58 7.41 12.15
C LEU A 105 -4.11 7.96 13.51
N ALA A 106 -3.46 9.12 13.54
CA ALA A 106 -3.02 9.76 14.78
C ALA A 106 -4.19 10.29 15.62
N LEU A 107 -5.29 10.67 14.98
CA LEU A 107 -6.45 11.28 15.64
C LEU A 107 -7.43 10.26 16.21
N GLY A 108 -7.54 9.07 15.61
CA GLY A 108 -8.53 8.08 16.03
C GLY A 108 -8.30 6.68 15.44
N GLY A 109 -7.03 6.33 15.16
CA GLY A 109 -6.67 4.99 14.71
C GLY A 109 -7.28 4.59 13.35
N GLU A 110 -7.31 3.30 13.13
CA GLU A 110 -7.86 2.68 11.92
C GLU A 110 -9.34 2.97 11.75
N GLU A 111 -10.09 2.98 12.87
CA GLU A 111 -11.52 3.29 12.89
C GLU A 111 -11.82 4.63 12.23
N LEU A 112 -11.16 5.70 12.70
CA LEU A 112 -11.36 7.04 12.13
C LEU A 112 -10.87 7.12 10.68
N ALA A 113 -9.74 6.50 10.35
CA ALA A 113 -9.21 6.52 8.99
C ALA A 113 -10.21 5.87 8.01
N ILE A 114 -10.78 4.71 8.35
CA ILE A 114 -11.80 4.01 7.56
C ILE A 114 -13.04 4.86 7.43
N GLN A 115 -13.56 5.41 8.56
CA GLN A 115 -14.73 6.28 8.57
C GLN A 115 -14.54 7.49 7.64
N LYS A 116 -13.38 8.15 7.70
CA LYS A 116 -13.09 9.32 6.87
C LYS A 116 -12.95 8.99 5.39
N VAL A 117 -12.34 7.85 5.05
CA VAL A 117 -12.30 7.38 3.66
C VAL A 117 -13.72 7.16 3.13
N LYS A 118 -14.58 6.47 3.87
CA LYS A 118 -16.00 6.27 3.50
C LYS A 118 -16.74 7.58 3.35
N GLU A 119 -16.57 8.51 4.29
CA GLU A 119 -17.22 9.84 4.30
C GLU A 119 -16.88 10.65 3.04
N ILE A 120 -15.62 10.68 2.63
CA ILE A 120 -15.19 11.53 1.51
C ILE A 120 -15.34 10.87 0.14
N THR A 121 -15.33 9.54 0.06
CA THR A 121 -15.38 8.82 -1.22
C THR A 121 -16.71 8.15 -1.50
N GLY A 122 -17.46 7.77 -0.46
CA GLY A 122 -18.63 6.90 -0.60
C GLY A 122 -18.32 5.44 -0.92
N ILE A 123 -17.02 5.04 -0.96
CA ILE A 123 -16.62 3.66 -1.18
C ILE A 123 -16.85 2.86 0.11
N PRO A 124 -17.67 1.78 0.09
CA PRO A 124 -17.80 0.90 1.24
C PRO A 124 -16.45 0.18 1.50
N ILE A 125 -16.02 0.11 2.75
CA ILE A 125 -14.75 -0.54 3.13
C ILE A 125 -15.06 -1.78 3.97
N HIS A 126 -14.70 -2.95 3.46
CA HIS A 126 -15.01 -4.25 4.09
C HIS A 126 -13.84 -4.78 4.91
N GLU A 127 -12.61 -4.45 4.50
CA GLU A 127 -11.38 -4.90 5.13
C GLU A 127 -10.33 -3.80 5.11
N TYR A 128 -9.31 -3.92 5.97
CA TYR A 128 -8.17 -3.01 5.93
C TYR A 128 -6.84 -3.75 6.10
N VAL A 129 -5.78 -3.09 5.67
CA VAL A 129 -4.39 -3.45 5.93
C VAL A 129 -3.62 -2.18 6.28
N LYS A 130 -3.05 -2.13 7.47
CA LYS A 130 -2.07 -1.12 7.88
C LYS A 130 -0.69 -1.75 7.91
N VAL A 131 0.27 -1.13 7.23
CA VAL A 131 1.66 -1.58 7.16
C VAL A 131 2.59 -0.39 7.35
N ASN A 132 3.61 -0.54 8.20
CA ASN A 132 4.64 0.48 8.32
C ASN A 132 5.86 0.18 7.44
N PHE A 133 6.73 1.17 7.26
CA PHE A 133 7.93 0.98 6.45
C PHE A 133 8.90 -0.05 7.04
N GLN A 134 8.87 -0.30 8.35
CA GLN A 134 9.72 -1.32 8.97
C GLN A 134 9.37 -2.72 8.47
N ALA A 135 8.09 -3.01 8.20
CA ALA A 135 7.68 -4.27 7.62
C ALA A 135 8.39 -4.57 6.28
N VAL A 136 8.68 -3.54 5.49
CA VAL A 136 9.42 -3.73 4.22
C VAL A 136 10.87 -4.15 4.50
N SER A 137 11.53 -3.51 5.48
CA SER A 137 12.87 -3.89 5.93
C SER A 137 12.89 -5.35 6.39
N ASP A 138 11.99 -5.70 7.29
CA ASP A 138 11.93 -7.02 7.91
C ASP A 138 11.67 -8.12 6.86
N ILE A 139 10.81 -7.84 5.86
CA ILE A 139 10.58 -8.76 4.73
C ILE A 139 11.86 -8.98 3.93
N VAL A 140 12.55 -7.88 3.59
CA VAL A 140 13.79 -7.95 2.80
C VAL A 140 14.85 -8.77 3.54
N ASP A 141 15.00 -8.58 4.84
CA ASP A 141 15.93 -9.34 5.68
C ASP A 141 15.51 -10.81 5.80
N ALA A 142 14.25 -11.09 6.04
CA ALA A 142 13.73 -12.46 6.14
C ALA A 142 13.93 -13.28 4.86
N VAL A 143 13.92 -12.63 3.69
CA VAL A 143 14.23 -13.28 2.41
C VAL A 143 15.72 -13.26 2.04
N GLY A 144 16.58 -12.72 2.89
CA GLY A 144 18.04 -12.67 2.72
C GLY A 144 18.51 -11.62 1.72
N GLY A 145 17.93 -10.43 1.78
CA GLY A 145 18.28 -9.30 0.92
C GLY A 145 17.80 -9.43 -0.52
N VAL A 146 17.92 -8.36 -1.30
CA VAL A 146 17.56 -8.29 -2.72
C VAL A 146 18.73 -7.72 -3.51
N GLU A 147 19.20 -8.44 -4.51
CA GLU A 147 20.20 -7.93 -5.44
C GLU A 147 19.56 -6.87 -6.33
N PHE A 148 20.12 -5.65 -6.31
CA PHE A 148 19.57 -4.53 -7.06
C PHE A 148 20.67 -3.62 -7.62
N PHE A 149 20.41 -2.99 -8.75
CA PHE A 149 21.30 -1.97 -9.31
C PHE A 149 20.86 -0.58 -8.84
N VAL A 150 21.60 0.00 -7.91
CA VAL A 150 21.38 1.36 -7.42
C VAL A 150 21.79 2.35 -8.54
N PRO A 151 20.88 3.21 -9.03
CA PRO A 151 21.11 3.96 -10.26
C PRO A 151 22.11 5.11 -10.11
N GLN A 152 22.31 5.61 -8.90
CA GLN A 152 23.23 6.73 -8.59
C GLN A 152 23.70 6.61 -7.14
N ASN A 153 24.77 7.35 -6.78
CA ASN A 153 25.10 7.53 -5.37
C ASN A 153 23.99 8.29 -4.67
N MET A 154 23.59 7.81 -3.50
CA MET A 154 22.49 8.36 -2.70
C MET A 154 23.05 8.73 -1.33
N ASN A 155 23.34 10.01 -1.15
CA ASN A 155 23.81 10.55 0.12
C ASN A 155 22.83 11.61 0.59
N TYR A 156 22.12 11.35 1.70
CA TYR A 156 21.16 12.29 2.26
C TYR A 156 21.06 12.10 3.79
N ARG A 157 20.97 13.19 4.49
CA ARG A 157 20.78 13.17 5.95
C ARG A 157 19.67 14.14 6.35
N ASP A 158 18.71 13.64 7.10
CA ASP A 158 17.64 14.42 7.71
C ASP A 158 17.63 14.17 9.22
N PRO A 159 18.18 15.09 10.02
CA PRO A 159 18.24 14.94 11.48
C PRO A 159 16.84 14.94 12.14
N TYR A 160 15.83 15.59 11.51
CA TYR A 160 14.49 15.67 12.07
C TYR A 160 13.71 14.35 11.94
N GLN A 161 14.07 13.52 10.96
CA GLN A 161 13.46 12.23 10.71
C GLN A 161 14.36 11.05 11.10
N ASP A 162 15.52 11.32 11.73
CA ASP A 162 16.56 10.31 11.99
C ASP A 162 16.84 9.45 10.75
N LEU A 163 16.96 10.11 9.60
CA LEU A 163 17.14 9.46 8.31
C LEU A 163 18.56 9.71 7.81
N VAL A 164 19.30 8.62 7.66
CA VAL A 164 20.58 8.61 6.96
C VAL A 164 20.44 7.69 5.75
N ILE A 165 20.78 8.21 4.58
CA ILE A 165 20.84 7.45 3.34
C ILE A 165 22.27 7.53 2.83
N ASP A 166 22.89 6.37 2.67
CA ASP A 166 24.26 6.23 2.19
C ASP A 166 24.37 4.96 1.34
N LEU A 167 24.11 5.09 0.04
CA LEU A 167 24.14 4.00 -0.91
C LEU A 167 25.00 4.37 -2.12
N ASP A 168 25.98 3.55 -2.41
CA ASP A 168 26.79 3.69 -3.61
C ASP A 168 26.02 3.23 -4.85
N LYS A 169 26.30 3.87 -5.98
CA LYS A 169 25.84 3.44 -7.29
C LYS A 169 26.40 2.05 -7.64
N GLY A 170 25.58 1.20 -8.23
CA GLY A 170 26.01 -0.08 -8.76
C GLY A 170 25.19 -1.26 -8.29
N LYS A 171 25.62 -2.44 -8.72
CA LYS A 171 24.97 -3.71 -8.39
C LYS A 171 25.40 -4.16 -7.00
N GLN A 172 24.45 -4.34 -6.09
CA GLN A 172 24.70 -4.75 -4.72
C GLN A 172 23.50 -5.50 -4.13
N VAL A 173 23.72 -6.25 -3.06
CA VAL A 173 22.64 -6.87 -2.28
C VAL A 173 22.19 -5.86 -1.24
N LEU A 174 20.95 -5.44 -1.35
CA LEU A 174 20.31 -4.57 -0.37
C LEU A 174 19.66 -5.44 0.71
N ASP A 175 20.11 -5.28 1.96
CA ASP A 175 19.40 -5.75 3.16
C ASP A 175 18.19 -4.85 3.45
N GLY A 176 17.49 -5.09 4.54
CA GLY A 176 16.30 -4.33 4.91
C GLY A 176 16.57 -2.85 5.08
N ASP A 177 17.65 -2.47 5.75
CA ASP A 177 18.01 -1.06 5.98
C ASP A 177 18.36 -0.36 4.66
N LYS A 178 19.18 -0.97 3.84
CA LYS A 178 19.54 -0.42 2.51
C LYS A 178 18.33 -0.33 1.58
N ALA A 179 17.42 -1.30 1.66
CA ALA A 179 16.17 -1.24 0.93
C ALA A 179 15.30 -0.06 1.37
N LEU A 180 15.19 0.20 2.68
CA LEU A 180 14.51 1.38 3.20
C LEU A 180 15.16 2.69 2.75
N GLN A 181 16.49 2.76 2.77
CA GLN A 181 17.24 3.92 2.28
C GLN A 181 16.91 4.19 0.81
N LEU A 182 16.96 3.17 -0.06
CA LEU A 182 16.60 3.27 -1.47
C LEU A 182 15.17 3.79 -1.66
N LEU A 183 14.20 3.22 -0.94
CA LEU A 183 12.78 3.55 -1.04
C LEU A 183 12.43 4.95 -0.50
N ARG A 184 13.22 5.47 0.45
CA ARG A 184 13.02 6.79 1.07
C ARG A 184 13.79 7.90 0.36
N PHE A 185 14.73 7.59 -0.52
CA PHE A 185 15.51 8.59 -1.24
C PHE A 185 14.64 9.41 -2.20
N ARG A 186 14.78 10.74 -2.20
CA ARG A 186 13.95 11.69 -2.97
C ARG A 186 14.73 12.64 -3.87
N GLN A 187 16.06 12.66 -3.75
CA GLN A 187 16.89 13.60 -4.51
C GLN A 187 17.33 13.01 -5.87
N TYR A 188 16.36 12.65 -6.68
CA TYR A 188 16.63 12.22 -8.05
C TYR A 188 16.62 13.38 -9.02
N PRO A 189 17.48 13.37 -10.08
CA PRO A 189 17.52 14.42 -11.11
C PRO A 189 16.17 14.64 -11.79
N MET A 190 15.39 13.59 -12.01
CA MET A 190 14.04 13.67 -12.60
C MET A 190 12.93 13.82 -11.56
N GLY A 191 13.28 14.09 -10.29
CA GLY A 191 12.36 14.30 -9.19
C GLY A 191 11.55 13.05 -8.83
N ASP A 192 10.30 13.26 -8.50
CA ASP A 192 9.40 12.23 -7.95
C ASP A 192 9.11 11.08 -8.93
N LEU A 193 9.13 11.35 -10.23
CA LEU A 193 8.94 10.31 -11.26
C LEU A 193 10.04 9.26 -11.24
N GLN A 194 11.30 9.69 -11.12
CA GLN A 194 12.42 8.74 -11.05
C GLN A 194 12.40 7.95 -9.73
N ARG A 195 12.01 8.59 -8.63
CA ARG A 195 11.80 7.89 -7.35
C ARG A 195 10.83 6.73 -7.54
N ILE A 196 9.69 7.00 -8.15
CA ILE A 196 8.64 6.00 -8.39
C ILE A 196 9.19 4.87 -9.28
N GLU A 197 9.91 5.18 -10.35
CA GLU A 197 10.52 4.17 -11.23
C GLU A 197 11.49 3.25 -10.46
N VAL A 198 12.41 3.82 -9.68
CA VAL A 198 13.38 3.06 -8.89
C VAL A 198 12.71 2.17 -7.84
N GLN A 199 11.73 2.72 -7.14
CA GLN A 199 10.92 1.95 -6.18
C GLN A 199 10.27 0.75 -6.85
N GLN A 200 9.67 0.92 -8.01
CA GLN A 200 9.01 -0.16 -8.75
C GLN A 200 9.98 -1.22 -9.25
N ASP A 201 11.12 -0.78 -9.77
CA ASP A 201 12.12 -1.71 -10.29
C ASP A 201 12.74 -2.54 -9.16
N PHE A 202 12.99 -1.94 -7.98
CA PHE A 202 13.40 -2.67 -6.79
C PHE A 202 12.40 -3.76 -6.43
N ILE A 203 11.15 -3.43 -6.44
CA ILE A 203 10.08 -4.32 -6.06
C ILE A 203 9.88 -5.45 -7.09
N LYS A 204 9.90 -5.14 -8.40
CA LYS A 204 9.88 -6.18 -9.44
C LYS A 204 11.04 -7.15 -9.28
N GLU A 205 12.23 -6.62 -8.99
CA GLU A 205 13.43 -7.44 -8.86
C GLU A 205 13.37 -8.30 -7.59
N ALA A 206 12.90 -7.74 -6.48
CA ALA A 206 12.65 -8.48 -5.26
C ALA A 206 11.70 -9.66 -5.50
N PHE A 207 10.59 -9.40 -6.18
CA PHE A 207 9.63 -10.45 -6.53
C PHE A 207 10.22 -11.51 -7.44
N LYS A 208 10.88 -11.12 -8.53
CA LYS A 208 11.52 -12.03 -9.47
C LYS A 208 12.54 -12.96 -8.80
N GLN A 209 13.31 -12.45 -7.86
CA GLN A 209 14.32 -13.22 -7.13
C GLN A 209 13.72 -14.12 -6.06
N LYS A 210 12.68 -13.65 -5.36
CA LYS A 210 12.18 -14.28 -4.13
C LYS A 210 10.85 -15.01 -4.27
N ALA A 211 10.08 -14.82 -5.35
CA ALA A 211 8.84 -15.57 -5.61
C ALA A 211 9.10 -17.02 -6.06
N LYS A 212 9.91 -17.75 -5.30
CA LYS A 212 10.26 -19.14 -5.56
C LYS A 212 9.73 -20.04 -4.44
N VAL A 213 9.43 -21.31 -4.77
CA VAL A 213 8.88 -22.31 -3.83
C VAL A 213 9.67 -22.40 -2.51
N LYS A 214 11.01 -22.25 -2.56
CA LYS A 214 11.88 -22.30 -1.36
C LYS A 214 11.58 -21.20 -0.33
N TYR A 215 10.98 -20.07 -0.74
CA TYR A 215 10.59 -18.99 0.17
C TYR A 215 9.19 -19.18 0.73
N ILE A 216 8.33 -20.00 0.08
CA ILE A 216 7.06 -20.45 0.64
C ILE A 216 7.32 -21.25 1.93
N ALA A 217 8.37 -22.08 1.97
CA ALA A 217 8.78 -22.78 3.18
C ALA A 217 9.30 -21.86 4.32
N LYS A 218 9.66 -20.60 3.99
CA LYS A 218 10.06 -19.58 4.97
C LYS A 218 8.92 -18.62 5.34
N ALA A 219 7.71 -18.83 4.82
CA ALA A 219 6.58 -17.92 5.01
C ALA A 219 6.27 -17.64 6.50
N GLY A 220 6.41 -18.66 7.37
CA GLY A 220 6.27 -18.46 8.80
C GLY A 220 7.30 -17.53 9.42
N LYS A 221 8.58 -17.66 9.03
CA LYS A 221 9.63 -16.74 9.50
C LYS A 221 9.42 -15.32 8.99
N ILE A 222 8.99 -15.18 7.73
CA ILE A 222 8.65 -13.87 7.16
C ILE A 222 7.47 -13.26 7.92
N TYR A 223 6.46 -14.07 8.23
CA TYR A 223 5.32 -13.61 9.01
C TYR A 223 5.74 -13.14 10.41
N SER A 224 6.44 -13.97 11.18
CA SER A 224 6.88 -13.59 12.53
C SER A 224 7.78 -12.36 12.55
N ALA A 225 8.51 -12.09 11.47
CA ALA A 225 9.33 -10.90 11.36
C ALA A 225 8.51 -9.60 11.13
N VAL A 226 7.29 -9.72 10.62
CA VAL A 226 6.49 -8.54 10.21
C VAL A 226 5.18 -8.39 10.98
N GLU A 227 4.79 -9.36 11.80
CA GLU A 227 3.49 -9.37 12.49
C GLU A 227 3.26 -8.14 13.36
N GLU A 228 4.31 -7.62 14.00
CA GLU A 228 4.25 -6.41 14.81
C GLU A 228 4.10 -5.13 13.97
N ASN A 229 4.46 -5.20 12.68
CA ASN A 229 4.50 -4.08 11.76
C ASN A 229 3.31 -4.07 10.78
N ILE A 230 2.38 -5.05 10.92
CA ILE A 230 1.18 -5.18 10.09
C ILE A 230 -0.03 -5.40 10.98
N ASN A 231 -1.04 -4.55 10.75
CA ASN A 231 -2.36 -4.73 11.34
C ASN A 231 -3.42 -4.87 10.24
N THR A 232 -4.25 -5.93 10.30
CA THR A 232 -5.22 -6.23 9.24
C THR A 232 -6.43 -7.01 9.74
N SER A 233 -7.58 -6.71 9.15
CA SER A 233 -8.81 -7.49 9.31
C SER A 233 -8.93 -8.64 8.30
N LEU A 234 -8.07 -8.71 7.26
CA LEU A 234 -8.14 -9.74 6.23
C LEU A 234 -8.01 -11.15 6.81
N SER A 235 -8.95 -12.00 6.44
CA SER A 235 -8.85 -13.44 6.71
C SER A 235 -7.92 -14.13 5.70
N LEU A 236 -7.44 -15.31 6.05
CA LEU A 236 -6.71 -16.17 5.14
C LEU A 236 -7.48 -16.49 3.86
N SER A 237 -8.78 -16.74 3.99
CA SER A 237 -9.65 -17.01 2.84
C SER A 237 -9.58 -15.87 1.81
N ASP A 238 -9.61 -14.62 2.30
CA ASP A 238 -9.56 -13.42 1.46
C ASP A 238 -8.24 -13.31 0.72
N VAL A 239 -7.15 -13.55 1.42
CA VAL A 239 -5.80 -13.55 0.84
C VAL A 239 -5.64 -14.63 -0.21
N THR A 240 -6.14 -15.84 0.07
CA THR A 240 -6.07 -16.95 -0.89
C THR A 240 -6.82 -16.63 -2.18
N LYS A 241 -7.98 -15.99 -2.08
CA LYS A 241 -8.78 -15.55 -3.24
C LYS A 241 -8.05 -14.48 -4.06
N LEU A 242 -7.50 -13.47 -3.39
CA LEU A 242 -6.68 -12.44 -4.03
C LEU A 242 -5.47 -13.05 -4.75
N ALA A 243 -4.73 -13.93 -4.07
CA ALA A 243 -3.56 -14.59 -4.64
C ALA A 243 -3.91 -15.46 -5.86
N LYS A 244 -5.02 -16.20 -5.85
CA LYS A 244 -5.50 -16.98 -6.98
C LYS A 244 -5.82 -16.09 -8.20
N THR A 245 -6.45 -14.93 -7.98
CA THR A 245 -6.77 -13.98 -9.06
C THR A 245 -5.52 -13.40 -9.70
N VAL A 246 -4.56 -12.96 -8.87
CA VAL A 246 -3.28 -12.43 -9.36
C VAL A 246 -2.46 -13.52 -10.06
N LYS A 247 -2.46 -14.75 -9.55
CA LYS A 247 -1.78 -15.89 -10.18
C LYS A 247 -2.38 -16.24 -11.55
N ALA A 248 -3.71 -16.16 -11.69
CA ALA A 248 -4.40 -16.55 -12.91
C ALA A 248 -4.23 -15.54 -14.06
N LYS A 249 -4.21 -14.25 -13.78
CA LYS A 249 -4.19 -13.17 -14.78
C LYS A 249 -2.92 -12.32 -14.75
N GLY A 250 -2.06 -12.51 -13.76
CA GLY A 250 -0.88 -11.66 -13.54
C GLY A 250 -1.25 -10.23 -13.19
N VAL A 251 -0.31 -9.32 -13.43
CA VAL A 251 -0.46 -7.87 -13.16
C VAL A 251 -1.59 -7.24 -13.99
N SER A 252 -1.97 -7.84 -15.12
CA SER A 252 -3.06 -7.38 -15.98
C SER A 252 -4.45 -7.51 -15.33
N ALA A 253 -4.55 -8.20 -14.18
CA ALA A 253 -5.78 -8.24 -13.40
C ALA A 253 -6.10 -6.92 -12.69
N ILE A 254 -5.14 -6.00 -12.60
CA ILE A 254 -5.25 -4.77 -11.81
C ILE A 254 -5.51 -3.59 -12.72
N ASN A 255 -6.64 -2.93 -12.50
CA ASN A 255 -7.00 -1.67 -13.11
C ASN A 255 -6.78 -0.56 -12.09
N SER A 256 -6.04 0.48 -12.45
CA SER A 256 -5.84 1.64 -11.59
C SER A 256 -6.59 2.84 -12.12
N TYR A 257 -7.29 3.50 -11.21
CA TYR A 257 -8.11 4.66 -11.49
C TYR A 257 -7.62 5.88 -10.72
N GLU A 258 -7.88 7.06 -11.24
CA GLU A 258 -7.66 8.33 -10.53
C GLU A 258 -8.94 8.75 -9.83
N LEU A 259 -8.79 9.07 -8.54
CA LEU A 259 -9.89 9.65 -7.77
C LEU A 259 -10.23 11.04 -8.34
N PRO A 260 -11.52 11.35 -8.61
CA PRO A 260 -11.90 12.67 -9.09
C PRO A 260 -11.67 13.71 -8.01
N THR A 261 -10.58 14.48 -8.16
CA THR A 261 -10.11 15.47 -7.18
C THR A 261 -9.74 16.80 -7.83
N TYR A 262 -9.68 17.85 -7.02
CA TYR A 262 -9.13 19.14 -7.39
C TYR A 262 -8.43 19.81 -6.19
N MET A 263 -7.50 20.72 -6.45
CA MET A 263 -6.85 21.50 -5.40
C MET A 263 -7.77 22.57 -4.86
N SER A 264 -7.76 22.80 -3.55
CA SER A 264 -8.42 23.95 -2.94
C SER A 264 -7.79 25.25 -3.43
N GLN A 265 -8.54 26.36 -3.39
CA GLN A 265 -8.03 27.68 -3.79
C GLN A 265 -6.78 28.11 -3.01
N THR A 266 -6.65 27.67 -1.77
CA THR A 266 -5.48 27.95 -0.91
C THR A 266 -4.26 27.07 -1.25
N GLY A 267 -4.42 26.03 -2.09
CA GLY A 267 -3.35 25.06 -2.38
C GLY A 267 -2.98 24.12 -1.22
N ILE A 268 -3.68 24.21 -0.06
CA ILE A 268 -3.34 23.44 1.16
C ILE A 268 -3.95 22.04 1.13
N TYR A 269 -5.15 21.90 0.55
CA TYR A 269 -5.92 20.67 0.56
C TYR A 269 -6.27 20.19 -0.84
N VAL A 270 -6.27 18.87 -1.01
CA VAL A 270 -6.96 18.20 -2.11
C VAL A 270 -8.43 18.00 -1.72
N ARG A 271 -9.35 18.25 -2.63
CA ARG A 271 -10.80 18.03 -2.43
C ARG A 271 -11.34 17.01 -3.40
N ILE A 272 -12.26 16.19 -2.94
CA ILE A 272 -13.02 15.26 -3.79
C ILE A 272 -14.06 16.05 -4.60
N ASP A 273 -14.16 15.78 -5.89
CA ASP A 273 -15.20 16.33 -6.76
C ASP A 273 -16.52 15.60 -6.49
N GLN A 274 -17.38 16.24 -5.70
CA GLN A 274 -18.65 15.66 -5.24
C GLN A 274 -19.64 15.37 -6.40
N ASN A 275 -19.47 16.03 -7.54
CA ASN A 275 -20.34 15.81 -8.70
C ASN A 275 -19.96 14.54 -9.48
N LYS A 276 -18.70 14.08 -9.36
CA LYS A 276 -18.16 12.95 -10.11
C LYS A 276 -17.95 11.70 -9.28
N ILE A 277 -17.79 11.87 -7.95
CA ILE A 277 -17.40 10.74 -7.10
C ILE A 277 -18.45 9.64 -7.08
N GLN A 278 -19.74 9.97 -7.05
CA GLN A 278 -20.81 8.98 -6.96
C GLN A 278 -20.85 8.04 -8.18
N SER A 279 -20.81 8.60 -9.39
CA SER A 279 -20.76 7.80 -10.63
C SER A 279 -19.47 6.99 -10.71
N PHE A 280 -18.33 7.57 -10.33
CA PHE A 280 -17.05 6.90 -10.28
C PHE A 280 -17.07 5.67 -9.34
N VAL A 281 -17.62 5.81 -8.16
CA VAL A 281 -17.73 4.72 -7.18
C VAL A 281 -18.66 3.62 -7.68
N GLN A 282 -19.81 4.00 -8.21
CA GLN A 282 -20.79 3.04 -8.75
C GLN A 282 -20.21 2.20 -9.90
N GLU A 283 -19.41 2.80 -10.76
CA GLU A 283 -18.82 2.12 -11.91
C GLU A 283 -17.66 1.18 -11.54
N HIS A 284 -16.87 1.55 -10.52
CA HIS A 284 -15.60 0.87 -10.29
C HIS A 284 -15.48 0.13 -8.95
N PHE A 285 -16.34 0.46 -7.95
CA PHE A 285 -16.15 -0.02 -6.56
C PHE A 285 -17.41 -0.64 -5.92
N MET A 286 -18.51 -0.68 -6.65
CA MET A 286 -19.77 -1.33 -6.20
C MET A 286 -20.02 -2.71 -6.81
#